data_c213904f7cf8a316e75b6b2da2ef1546
#
_entry.id   c213904f7cf8a316e75b6b2da2ef1546
#
_cell.length_a   1.000
_cell.length_b   1.000
_cell.length_c   1.000
_cell.angle_alpha   90.00
_cell.angle_beta   90.00
_cell.angle_gamma   90.00
#
_symmetry.space_group_name_H-M   'P 1'
#
loop_
_entity.id
_entity.type
_entity.pdbx_description
1 polymer ?
#
loop_
_entity_poly.entity_id
_entity_poly.type
_entity_poly.pdbx_seq_one_letter_code
_entity_poly.pdbx_strand_id
1 'polypeptide(L)'
;MFGIQRANRFLHTVSSFSSLIDQCFSVTNPSNSLRLIHAQLIKVGLNSNVFLSNRCIDLYLKSGYVNDALKAFQDMPSKNIISWNLNLKVLVKCFDIETAHRVFDEMPERDVVSWNTIISGYISCGSLDTAWEIFLEMRDYCIRPSEFTFSMLLCCVNCGNYAKEIHGHIMRNGGCYSNLVVGNSLIDVYGKLGLVDYALAVFLSMEKVDVVSWNSMISGCCKSGHEQFALHKFWLMGSSGFKVDEYTVSAVLTTCSNLRNLEKGKQMFCLCIKLGFLWNTVVSSAAIDLFSKCNKMESAISVFNESYVFDSAICNSMIACYASHNLVENALELFVDTLKENIRPTEFTLSCVLHSAAVFVPGEQGSQLHCLVIKTGFELDAIVASSLVNMYSKYGLIDFAMKVFADMIFRDLIAWNSMIQALTHNGKVVEAICLFKKLLQSGLHPDQKTFSGVLLACSYGGFLEEGMAIFSSMHKQHGVTPINDHYALLVEMMIRAGRIDEAIDLLHTTKFEPHALMWESLLRACGDYGNVNWIEKVAERLMELEPHSSLPYLILANAYEQRGRWESVVRVRKEMNKMAPKEVVDCSWIGIKCRVLSFEAKQMIHYGGKNVYSVLELLMREMWDENDSYFN
;
A
#
# COMPACT_ATOMS: atom_id res chain seq x y z
N MET A 1 -22.34 43.77 -3.18
CA MET A 1 -23.36 44.37 -2.29
C MET A 1 -24.38 45.31 -3.00
N PHE A 2 -24.03 46.05 -4.05
CA PHE A 2 -24.94 46.98 -4.71
C PHE A 2 -26.02 46.37 -5.63
N GLY A 3 -25.89 45.10 -6.06
CA GLY A 3 -26.87 44.42 -6.92
C GLY A 3 -28.11 43.88 -6.20
N ILE A 4 -27.95 43.47 -4.93
CA ILE A 4 -29.02 42.81 -4.16
C ILE A 4 -30.04 43.81 -3.59
N GLN A 5 -29.66 45.07 -3.32
CA GLN A 5 -30.58 46.10 -2.83
C GLN A 5 -31.55 46.61 -3.90
N ARG A 6 -31.22 46.55 -5.19
CA ARG A 6 -32.14 46.91 -6.29
C ARG A 6 -33.13 45.78 -6.65
N ALA A 7 -32.86 44.54 -6.29
CA ALA A 7 -33.73 43.37 -6.58
C ALA A 7 -34.98 43.28 -5.68
N ASN A 8 -35.03 44.03 -4.57
CA ASN A 8 -36.11 43.98 -3.58
C ASN A 8 -37.51 44.42 -4.09
N ARG A 9 -37.64 44.97 -5.30
CA ARG A 9 -38.93 45.36 -5.89
C ARG A 9 -39.55 44.34 -6.88
N PHE A 10 -38.84 43.30 -7.27
CA PHE A 10 -39.28 42.34 -8.30
C PHE A 10 -39.35 40.88 -7.83
N LEU A 11 -39.11 40.57 -6.56
CA LEU A 11 -39.04 39.23 -6.03
C LEU A 11 -40.41 38.75 -5.52
N HIS A 12 -41.35 38.48 -6.41
CA HIS A 12 -42.63 37.88 -6.03
C HIS A 12 -42.98 36.60 -6.83
N THR A 13 -42.08 36.13 -7.71
CA THR A 13 -42.37 34.97 -8.55
C THR A 13 -41.36 33.83 -8.36
N VAL A 14 -41.82 32.59 -8.48
CA VAL A 14 -41.00 31.37 -8.41
C VAL A 14 -39.84 31.43 -9.40
N SER A 15 -40.04 31.99 -10.61
CA SER A 15 -39.03 32.16 -11.64
C SER A 15 -37.90 33.09 -11.25
N SER A 16 -38.22 34.21 -10.53
CA SER A 16 -37.20 35.14 -10.06
C SER A 16 -36.29 34.55 -9.00
N PHE A 17 -36.86 33.80 -8.04
CA PHE A 17 -36.08 33.11 -7.03
C PHE A 17 -35.24 31.95 -7.63
N SER A 18 -35.80 31.18 -8.58
CA SER A 18 -35.05 30.17 -9.30
C SER A 18 -33.81 30.73 -10.00
N SER A 19 -33.97 31.87 -10.71
CA SER A 19 -32.85 32.54 -11.38
C SER A 19 -31.78 33.04 -10.42
N LEU A 20 -32.15 33.56 -9.24
CA LEU A 20 -31.21 33.98 -8.20
C LEU A 20 -30.45 32.81 -7.59
N ILE A 21 -31.14 31.71 -7.34
CA ILE A 21 -30.49 30.47 -6.87
C ILE A 21 -29.49 29.95 -7.94
N ASP A 22 -29.87 29.99 -9.23
CA ASP A 22 -28.98 29.59 -10.34
C ASP A 22 -27.72 30.47 -10.43
N GLN A 23 -27.86 31.80 -10.20
CA GLN A 23 -26.71 32.70 -10.13
C GLN A 23 -25.77 32.34 -8.96
N CYS A 24 -26.29 31.82 -7.84
CA CYS A 24 -25.46 31.37 -6.74
C CYS A 24 -24.66 30.09 -7.07
N PHE A 25 -25.13 29.24 -8.00
CA PHE A 25 -24.35 28.07 -8.47
C PHE A 25 -23.07 28.46 -9.22
N SER A 26 -23.01 29.68 -9.80
CA SER A 26 -21.85 30.16 -10.56
C SER A 26 -20.81 30.89 -9.71
N VAL A 27 -21.08 31.12 -8.42
CA VAL A 27 -20.20 31.86 -7.50
C VAL A 27 -19.39 30.91 -6.63
N THR A 28 -18.11 31.17 -6.50
CA THR A 28 -17.15 30.30 -5.75
C THR A 28 -17.37 30.29 -4.23
N ASN A 29 -18.16 31.20 -3.65
CA ASN A 29 -18.47 31.20 -2.21
C ASN A 29 -19.86 31.81 -1.92
N PRO A 30 -20.96 31.09 -2.11
CA PRO A 30 -22.32 31.60 -2.09
C PRO A 30 -22.95 31.77 -0.69
N SER A 31 -22.23 31.47 0.44
CA SER A 31 -22.80 31.26 1.76
C SER A 31 -23.73 32.40 2.24
N ASN A 32 -23.25 33.62 2.25
CA ASN A 32 -24.03 34.76 2.76
C ASN A 32 -25.17 35.15 1.81
N SER A 33 -24.93 35.06 0.50
CA SER A 33 -25.94 35.33 -0.52
C SER A 33 -27.08 34.33 -0.49
N LEU A 34 -26.75 33.02 -0.32
CA LEU A 34 -27.74 31.96 -0.25
C LEU A 34 -28.60 32.04 1.02
N ARG A 35 -28.00 32.31 2.18
CA ARG A 35 -28.75 32.55 3.43
C ARG A 35 -29.71 33.74 3.33
N LEU A 36 -29.30 34.81 2.66
CA LEU A 36 -30.16 35.97 2.42
C LEU A 36 -31.34 35.62 1.49
N ILE A 37 -31.10 34.90 0.40
CA ILE A 37 -32.13 34.43 -0.52
C ILE A 37 -33.09 33.49 0.20
N HIS A 38 -32.60 32.55 0.99
CA HIS A 38 -33.42 31.62 1.77
C HIS A 38 -34.28 32.38 2.79
N ALA A 39 -33.72 33.33 3.52
CA ALA A 39 -34.48 34.16 4.46
C ALA A 39 -35.56 34.98 3.77
N GLN A 40 -35.32 35.51 2.57
CA GLN A 40 -36.34 36.22 1.78
C GLN A 40 -37.42 35.26 1.26
N LEU A 41 -37.05 34.06 0.83
CA LEU A 41 -37.97 33.02 0.40
C LEU A 41 -38.96 32.66 1.52
N ILE A 42 -38.48 32.55 2.76
CA ILE A 42 -39.34 32.33 3.94
C ILE A 42 -40.23 33.55 4.20
N LYS A 43 -39.71 34.80 4.15
CA LYS A 43 -40.48 36.02 4.38
C LYS A 43 -41.59 36.22 3.37
N VAL A 44 -41.41 35.81 2.13
CA VAL A 44 -42.41 35.89 1.06
C VAL A 44 -43.41 34.74 1.10
N GLY A 45 -43.20 33.74 1.98
CA GLY A 45 -44.05 32.57 2.12
C GLY A 45 -43.88 31.52 1.02
N LEU A 46 -42.79 31.63 0.22
CA LEU A 46 -42.49 30.70 -0.85
C LEU A 46 -41.69 29.44 -0.37
N ASN A 47 -41.44 29.33 0.93
CA ASN A 47 -40.88 28.10 1.54
C ASN A 47 -41.84 26.89 1.43
N SER A 48 -43.12 27.15 1.17
CA SER A 48 -44.10 26.11 0.82
C SER A 48 -43.90 25.52 -0.59
N ASN A 49 -43.15 26.22 -1.44
CA ASN A 49 -42.81 25.73 -2.78
C ASN A 49 -41.68 24.70 -2.71
N VAL A 50 -42.05 23.41 -2.80
CA VAL A 50 -41.11 22.28 -2.69
C VAL A 50 -39.95 22.36 -3.67
N PHE A 51 -40.16 22.85 -4.89
CA PHE A 51 -39.13 22.98 -5.89
C PHE A 51 -38.01 23.95 -5.48
N LEU A 52 -38.38 25.15 -5.00
CA LEU A 52 -37.41 26.14 -4.55
C LEU A 52 -36.65 25.72 -3.30
N SER A 53 -37.35 25.10 -2.34
CA SER A 53 -36.76 24.60 -1.11
C SER A 53 -35.78 23.48 -1.40
N ASN A 54 -36.11 22.53 -2.29
CA ASN A 54 -35.19 21.46 -2.72
C ASN A 54 -33.92 22.00 -3.39
N ARG A 55 -34.05 23.05 -4.22
CA ARG A 55 -32.89 23.74 -4.83
C ARG A 55 -31.99 24.41 -3.80
N CYS A 56 -32.57 25.04 -2.78
CA CYS A 56 -31.79 25.61 -1.68
C CYS A 56 -31.02 24.53 -0.92
N ILE A 57 -31.67 23.40 -0.60
CA ILE A 57 -31.02 22.27 0.09
C ILE A 57 -29.87 21.72 -0.75
N ASP A 58 -30.09 21.49 -2.07
CA ASP A 58 -29.01 20.97 -2.96
C ASP A 58 -27.83 21.96 -3.05
N LEU A 59 -28.12 23.26 -3.09
CA LEU A 59 -27.05 24.27 -3.12
C LEU A 59 -26.29 24.37 -1.79
N TYR A 60 -26.95 24.28 -0.64
CA TYR A 60 -26.31 24.18 0.66
C TYR A 60 -25.42 22.94 0.75
N LEU A 61 -25.91 21.80 0.26
CA LEU A 61 -25.17 20.54 0.23
C LEU A 61 -23.90 20.64 -0.65
N LYS A 62 -24.03 21.23 -1.84
CA LYS A 62 -22.89 21.44 -2.75
C LYS A 62 -21.85 22.42 -2.20
N SER A 63 -22.30 23.41 -1.45
CA SER A 63 -21.45 24.42 -0.82
C SER A 63 -20.87 23.98 0.54
N GLY A 64 -21.21 22.78 1.03
CA GLY A 64 -20.69 22.23 2.28
C GLY A 64 -21.41 22.74 3.56
N TYR A 65 -22.51 23.51 3.44
CA TYR A 65 -23.27 24.06 4.58
C TYR A 65 -24.35 23.08 5.06
N VAL A 66 -23.92 21.99 5.65
CA VAL A 66 -24.74 20.85 6.06
C VAL A 66 -25.85 21.25 7.05
N ASN A 67 -25.49 22.01 8.10
CA ASN A 67 -26.45 22.42 9.12
C ASN A 67 -27.57 23.30 8.56
N ASP A 68 -27.24 24.17 7.59
CA ASP A 68 -28.25 25.01 6.92
C ASP A 68 -29.15 24.17 6.00
N ALA A 69 -28.61 23.12 5.36
CA ALA A 69 -29.38 22.17 4.56
C ALA A 69 -30.39 21.40 5.42
N LEU A 70 -29.99 20.88 6.58
CA LEU A 70 -30.86 20.15 7.52
C LEU A 70 -31.97 21.07 8.04
N LYS A 71 -31.65 22.30 8.43
CA LYS A 71 -32.66 23.29 8.85
C LYS A 71 -33.65 23.60 7.73
N ALA A 72 -33.15 23.84 6.52
CA ALA A 72 -34.01 24.10 5.37
C ALA A 72 -35.00 22.96 5.10
N PHE A 73 -34.58 21.71 5.29
CA PHE A 73 -35.46 20.53 5.18
C PHE A 73 -36.51 20.50 6.32
N GLN A 74 -36.10 20.80 7.56
CA GLN A 74 -37.02 20.84 8.71
C GLN A 74 -38.10 21.92 8.55
N ASP A 75 -37.74 23.10 8.01
CA ASP A 75 -38.63 24.25 7.80
C ASP A 75 -39.63 24.07 6.64
N MET A 76 -39.51 22.96 5.86
CA MET A 76 -40.44 22.67 4.76
C MET A 76 -41.77 22.18 5.28
N PRO A 77 -42.91 22.84 4.95
CA PRO A 77 -44.26 22.41 5.36
C PRO A 77 -44.70 21.10 4.66
N SER A 78 -44.31 20.95 3.41
CA SER A 78 -44.61 19.75 2.60
C SER A 78 -43.32 19.20 1.99
N LYS A 79 -43.16 17.89 2.02
CA LYS A 79 -41.98 17.19 1.56
C LYS A 79 -42.37 16.14 0.53
N ASN A 80 -41.64 16.10 -0.58
CA ASN A 80 -41.77 15.06 -1.60
C ASN A 80 -40.57 14.11 -1.54
N ILE A 81 -40.59 13.04 -2.33
CA ILE A 81 -39.51 12.05 -2.38
C ILE A 81 -38.15 12.66 -2.66
N ILE A 82 -38.07 13.74 -3.48
CA ILE A 82 -36.83 14.45 -3.77
C ILE A 82 -36.31 15.15 -2.50
N SER A 83 -37.20 15.77 -1.70
CA SER A 83 -36.84 16.43 -0.43
C SER A 83 -36.23 15.41 0.55
N TRP A 84 -36.85 14.23 0.68
CA TRP A 84 -36.36 13.15 1.51
C TRP A 84 -35.00 12.62 1.03
N ASN A 85 -34.86 12.40 -0.29
CA ASN A 85 -33.59 11.95 -0.87
C ASN A 85 -32.46 12.97 -0.67
N LEU A 86 -32.73 14.26 -0.76
CA LEU A 86 -31.76 15.31 -0.46
C LEU A 86 -31.35 15.28 1.01
N ASN A 87 -32.31 15.11 1.93
CA ASN A 87 -32.01 15.00 3.36
C ASN A 87 -31.15 13.77 3.67
N LEU A 88 -31.48 12.60 3.11
CA LEU A 88 -30.63 11.40 3.20
C LEU A 88 -29.22 11.67 2.70
N LYS A 89 -29.10 12.34 1.54
CA LYS A 89 -27.78 12.66 0.97
C LYS A 89 -26.98 13.62 1.84
N VAL A 90 -27.63 14.55 2.54
CA VAL A 90 -27.01 15.44 3.52
C VAL A 90 -26.45 14.64 4.69
N LEU A 91 -27.24 13.74 5.28
CA LEU A 91 -26.86 12.92 6.43
C LEU A 91 -25.72 11.95 6.09
N VAL A 92 -25.81 11.27 4.95
CA VAL A 92 -24.75 10.38 4.45
C VAL A 92 -23.42 11.14 4.27
N LYS A 93 -23.48 12.37 3.73
CA LYS A 93 -22.27 13.21 3.56
C LYS A 93 -21.64 13.62 4.89
N CYS A 94 -22.40 13.63 5.98
CA CYS A 94 -21.92 13.88 7.35
C CYS A 94 -21.39 12.64 8.07
N PHE A 95 -21.43 11.49 7.42
CA PHE A 95 -21.14 10.19 8.03
C PHE A 95 -22.08 9.84 9.22
N ASP A 96 -23.25 10.48 9.32
CA ASP A 96 -24.28 10.16 10.31
C ASP A 96 -25.24 9.12 9.73
N ILE A 97 -24.72 7.90 9.58
CA ILE A 97 -25.45 6.81 8.92
C ILE A 97 -26.63 6.30 9.76
N GLU A 98 -26.53 6.36 11.09
CA GLU A 98 -27.60 5.92 11.98
C GLU A 98 -28.85 6.82 11.86
N THR A 99 -28.63 8.13 11.82
CA THR A 99 -29.73 9.09 11.58
C THR A 99 -30.25 8.98 10.15
N ALA A 100 -29.37 8.75 9.16
CA ALA A 100 -29.77 8.52 7.77
C ALA A 100 -30.68 7.29 7.66
N HIS A 101 -30.34 6.20 8.33
CA HIS A 101 -31.15 4.97 8.33
C HIS A 101 -32.54 5.19 8.94
N ARG A 102 -32.62 5.88 10.10
CA ARG A 102 -33.91 6.25 10.71
C ARG A 102 -34.77 7.09 9.78
N VAL A 103 -34.16 8.09 9.14
CA VAL A 103 -34.87 8.94 8.16
C VAL A 103 -35.32 8.13 6.94
N PHE A 104 -34.51 7.15 6.50
CA PHE A 104 -34.88 6.25 5.43
C PHE A 104 -36.11 5.40 5.81
N ASP A 105 -36.19 4.93 7.05
CA ASP A 105 -37.33 4.15 7.55
C ASP A 105 -38.60 4.99 7.70
N GLU A 106 -38.47 6.28 8.02
CA GLU A 106 -39.58 7.22 8.14
C GLU A 106 -40.12 7.70 6.79
N MET A 107 -39.42 7.42 5.66
CA MET A 107 -39.88 7.84 4.33
C MET A 107 -41.21 7.19 3.95
N PRO A 108 -42.26 7.97 3.57
CA PRO A 108 -43.52 7.43 3.13
C PRO A 108 -43.43 6.57 1.87
N GLU A 109 -42.58 6.99 0.94
CA GLU A 109 -42.32 6.29 -0.33
C GLU A 109 -40.82 6.29 -0.57
N ARG A 110 -40.30 5.17 -1.10
CA ARG A 110 -38.87 4.99 -1.42
C ARG A 110 -38.70 4.64 -2.89
N ASP A 111 -37.86 5.35 -3.58
CA ASP A 111 -37.48 5.07 -4.98
C ASP A 111 -36.07 4.49 -5.07
N VAL A 112 -35.61 4.16 -6.27
CA VAL A 112 -34.25 3.64 -6.52
C VAL A 112 -33.17 4.58 -5.99
N VAL A 113 -33.44 5.91 -6.01
CA VAL A 113 -32.47 6.91 -5.52
C VAL A 113 -32.34 6.87 -4.00
N SER A 114 -33.46 6.68 -3.27
CA SER A 114 -33.48 6.53 -1.81
C SER A 114 -32.62 5.31 -1.40
N TRP A 115 -32.90 4.16 -2.02
CA TRP A 115 -32.16 2.93 -1.77
C TRP A 115 -30.66 3.06 -2.11
N ASN A 116 -30.34 3.63 -3.26
CA ASN A 116 -28.94 3.84 -3.66
C ASN A 116 -28.21 4.80 -2.70
N THR A 117 -28.90 5.81 -2.18
CA THR A 117 -28.30 6.77 -1.26
C THR A 117 -27.93 6.13 0.07
N ILE A 118 -28.82 5.29 0.64
CA ILE A 118 -28.53 4.62 1.91
C ILE A 118 -27.47 3.51 1.74
N ILE A 119 -27.53 2.73 0.65
CA ILE A 119 -26.48 1.74 0.31
C ILE A 119 -25.12 2.43 0.19
N SER A 120 -25.06 3.56 -0.55
CA SER A 120 -23.82 4.36 -0.67
C SER A 120 -23.33 4.87 0.67
N GLY A 121 -24.21 5.23 1.59
CA GLY A 121 -23.88 5.65 2.94
C GLY A 121 -23.18 4.55 3.72
N TYR A 122 -23.72 3.35 3.77
CA TYR A 122 -23.10 2.21 4.44
C TYR A 122 -21.77 1.79 3.82
N ILE A 123 -21.67 1.82 2.49
CA ILE A 123 -20.43 1.60 1.77
C ILE A 123 -19.35 2.61 2.21
N SER A 124 -19.71 3.90 2.28
CA SER A 124 -18.79 4.95 2.69
C SER A 124 -18.32 4.84 4.15
N CYS A 125 -19.13 4.20 4.99
CA CYS A 125 -18.78 3.88 6.38
C CYS A 125 -18.04 2.53 6.54
N GLY A 126 -17.75 1.83 5.42
CA GLY A 126 -17.07 0.53 5.45
C GLY A 126 -17.92 -0.67 5.86
N SER A 127 -19.24 -0.49 6.07
CA SER A 127 -20.17 -1.53 6.51
C SER A 127 -20.78 -2.25 5.30
N LEU A 128 -19.99 -3.11 4.64
CA LEU A 128 -20.39 -3.80 3.40
C LEU A 128 -21.51 -4.82 3.62
N ASP A 129 -21.50 -5.53 4.75
CA ASP A 129 -22.51 -6.54 5.06
C ASP A 129 -23.90 -5.89 5.20
N THR A 130 -23.99 -4.77 5.90
CA THR A 130 -25.24 -4.01 6.03
C THR A 130 -25.69 -3.41 4.70
N ALA A 131 -24.76 -2.92 3.88
CA ALA A 131 -25.08 -2.44 2.53
C ALA A 131 -25.65 -3.56 1.66
N TRP A 132 -25.14 -4.78 1.82
CA TRP A 132 -25.65 -5.97 1.15
C TRP A 132 -27.04 -6.37 1.63
N GLU A 133 -27.28 -6.36 2.93
CA GLU A 133 -28.61 -6.61 3.51
C GLU A 133 -29.65 -5.63 2.96
N ILE A 134 -29.36 -4.34 2.94
CA ILE A 134 -30.25 -3.31 2.39
C ILE A 134 -30.50 -3.52 0.89
N PHE A 135 -29.48 -3.96 0.13
CA PHE A 135 -29.69 -4.33 -1.27
C PHE A 135 -30.64 -5.52 -1.43
N LEU A 136 -30.57 -6.52 -0.56
CA LEU A 136 -31.52 -7.65 -0.57
C LEU A 136 -32.94 -7.18 -0.22
N GLU A 137 -33.09 -6.32 0.80
CA GLU A 137 -34.36 -5.69 1.16
C GLU A 137 -34.97 -4.89 -0.01
N MET A 138 -34.15 -4.09 -0.72
CA MET A 138 -34.61 -3.37 -1.92
C MET A 138 -35.32 -4.29 -2.92
N ARG A 139 -34.84 -5.52 -3.08
CA ARG A 139 -35.44 -6.53 -3.95
C ARG A 139 -36.76 -7.07 -3.38
N ASP A 140 -36.82 -7.30 -2.06
CA ASP A 140 -38.02 -7.80 -1.38
C ASP A 140 -39.17 -6.79 -1.48
N TYR A 141 -38.84 -5.50 -1.51
CA TYR A 141 -39.78 -4.41 -1.84
C TYR A 141 -40.11 -4.29 -3.34
N CYS A 142 -39.67 -5.27 -4.17
CA CYS A 142 -39.90 -5.30 -5.62
C CYS A 142 -39.36 -4.07 -6.38
N ILE A 143 -38.39 -3.34 -5.82
CA ILE A 143 -37.73 -2.22 -6.50
C ILE A 143 -36.57 -2.78 -7.32
N ARG A 144 -36.61 -2.56 -8.62
CA ARG A 144 -35.56 -3.06 -9.53
C ARG A 144 -34.27 -2.27 -9.34
N PRO A 145 -33.12 -2.94 -8.99
CA PRO A 145 -31.83 -2.29 -8.94
C PRO A 145 -31.45 -1.70 -10.30
N SER A 146 -30.83 -0.52 -10.29
CA SER A 146 -30.30 0.12 -11.48
C SER A 146 -28.85 -0.30 -11.75
N GLU A 147 -28.33 0.06 -12.93
CA GLU A 147 -26.92 -0.11 -13.25
C GLU A 147 -25.99 0.60 -12.25
N PHE A 148 -26.41 1.73 -11.71
CA PHE A 148 -25.67 2.44 -10.66
C PHE A 148 -25.64 1.66 -9.35
N THR A 149 -26.73 0.98 -8.99
CA THR A 149 -26.79 0.11 -7.80
C THR A 149 -25.74 -0.98 -7.90
N PHE A 150 -25.69 -1.68 -9.04
CA PHE A 150 -24.72 -2.76 -9.25
C PHE A 150 -23.28 -2.26 -9.34
N SER A 151 -23.03 -1.18 -10.08
CA SER A 151 -21.69 -0.60 -10.19
C SER A 151 -21.13 -0.16 -8.83
N MET A 152 -21.96 0.45 -7.99
CA MET A 152 -21.60 0.90 -6.65
C MET A 152 -21.27 -0.27 -5.72
N LEU A 153 -22.09 -1.32 -5.72
CA LEU A 153 -21.82 -2.53 -4.95
C LEU A 153 -20.53 -3.22 -5.40
N LEU A 154 -20.32 -3.34 -6.72
CA LEU A 154 -19.12 -3.94 -7.29
C LEU A 154 -17.85 -3.19 -6.90
N CYS A 155 -17.88 -1.85 -6.88
CA CYS A 155 -16.69 -1.05 -6.54
C CYS A 155 -16.12 -1.35 -5.14
N CYS A 156 -16.93 -1.86 -4.23
CA CYS A 156 -16.57 -2.05 -2.82
C CYS A 156 -16.30 -3.50 -2.45
N VAL A 157 -16.50 -4.44 -3.39
CA VAL A 157 -16.28 -5.86 -3.14
C VAL A 157 -14.79 -6.19 -3.05
N ASN A 158 -14.41 -6.83 -1.96
CA ASN A 158 -13.05 -7.33 -1.70
C ASN A 158 -12.95 -8.87 -1.69
N CYS A 159 -14.05 -9.57 -1.95
CA CYS A 159 -14.13 -11.03 -1.93
C CYS A 159 -14.75 -11.60 -3.22
N GLY A 160 -14.11 -12.64 -3.78
CA GLY A 160 -14.56 -13.28 -5.03
C GLY A 160 -15.97 -13.89 -4.96
N ASN A 161 -16.41 -14.34 -3.80
CA ASN A 161 -17.74 -14.93 -3.64
C ASN A 161 -18.84 -13.86 -3.78
N TYR A 162 -18.71 -12.71 -3.12
CA TYR A 162 -19.65 -11.60 -3.28
C TYR A 162 -19.67 -11.07 -4.72
N ALA A 163 -18.50 -10.97 -5.38
CA ALA A 163 -18.47 -10.56 -6.79
C ALA A 163 -19.27 -11.51 -7.69
N LYS A 164 -19.16 -12.82 -7.49
CA LYS A 164 -19.90 -13.83 -8.25
C LYS A 164 -21.40 -13.79 -7.95
N GLU A 165 -21.76 -13.53 -6.70
CA GLU A 165 -23.16 -13.42 -6.29
C GLU A 165 -23.83 -12.19 -6.93
N ILE A 166 -23.19 -11.02 -6.87
CA ILE A 166 -23.65 -9.81 -7.54
C ILE A 166 -23.75 -10.04 -9.05
N HIS A 167 -22.75 -10.68 -9.65
CA HIS A 167 -22.77 -11.03 -11.08
C HIS A 167 -23.98 -11.92 -11.42
N GLY A 168 -24.30 -12.93 -10.58
CA GLY A 168 -25.50 -13.75 -10.72
C GLY A 168 -26.79 -12.93 -10.64
N HIS A 169 -26.88 -11.91 -9.80
CA HIS A 169 -28.02 -11.01 -9.73
C HIS A 169 -28.13 -10.11 -10.97
N ILE A 170 -27.01 -9.61 -11.50
CA ILE A 170 -26.97 -8.83 -12.75
C ILE A 170 -27.54 -9.66 -13.90
N MET A 171 -27.09 -10.91 -14.03
CA MET A 171 -27.56 -11.81 -15.09
C MET A 171 -29.07 -12.09 -15.00
N ARG A 172 -29.63 -12.26 -13.80
CA ARG A 172 -31.07 -12.47 -13.59
C ARG A 172 -31.90 -11.24 -13.92
N ASN A 173 -31.34 -10.03 -13.78
CA ASN A 173 -32.04 -8.78 -14.10
C ASN A 173 -32.08 -8.44 -15.60
N GLY A 174 -31.49 -9.26 -16.45
CA GLY A 174 -31.65 -9.28 -17.93
C GLY A 174 -31.33 -8.00 -18.70
N GLY A 175 -31.53 -6.83 -18.13
CA GLY A 175 -31.32 -5.53 -18.79
C GLY A 175 -29.99 -4.84 -18.44
N CYS A 176 -29.38 -5.22 -17.33
CA CYS A 176 -28.15 -4.54 -16.86
C CYS A 176 -26.86 -5.16 -17.44
N TYR A 177 -26.94 -6.38 -17.99
CA TYR A 177 -25.75 -7.10 -18.49
C TYR A 177 -25.17 -6.52 -19.79
N SER A 178 -26.02 -5.96 -20.65
CA SER A 178 -25.59 -5.28 -21.89
C SER A 178 -25.12 -3.84 -21.65
N ASN A 179 -25.21 -3.33 -20.40
CA ASN A 179 -24.79 -1.98 -20.07
C ASN A 179 -23.27 -1.91 -19.90
N LEU A 180 -22.64 -0.97 -20.63
CA LEU A 180 -21.19 -0.75 -20.60
C LEU A 180 -20.65 -0.46 -19.17
N VAL A 181 -21.41 0.31 -18.37
CA VAL A 181 -20.98 0.70 -17.02
C VAL A 181 -20.87 -0.53 -16.11
N VAL A 182 -21.88 -1.40 -16.13
CA VAL A 182 -21.90 -2.64 -15.34
C VAL A 182 -20.83 -3.62 -15.81
N GLY A 183 -20.70 -3.79 -17.14
CA GLY A 183 -19.66 -4.64 -17.74
C GLY A 183 -18.26 -4.20 -17.33
N ASN A 184 -17.98 -2.90 -17.45
CA ASN A 184 -16.69 -2.31 -17.07
C ASN A 184 -16.41 -2.46 -15.56
N SER A 185 -17.44 -2.28 -14.71
CA SER A 185 -17.31 -2.49 -13.26
C SER A 185 -17.03 -3.95 -12.90
N LEU A 186 -17.66 -4.91 -13.59
CA LEU A 186 -17.40 -6.35 -13.41
C LEU A 186 -15.95 -6.71 -13.81
N ILE A 187 -15.49 -6.20 -14.95
CA ILE A 187 -14.11 -6.41 -15.42
C ILE A 187 -13.10 -5.87 -14.39
N ASP A 188 -13.33 -4.64 -13.89
CA ASP A 188 -12.43 -4.00 -12.91
C ASP A 188 -12.40 -4.79 -11.60
N VAL A 189 -13.55 -5.21 -11.07
CA VAL A 189 -13.62 -6.00 -9.83
C VAL A 189 -12.93 -7.35 -9.97
N TYR A 190 -13.26 -8.11 -11.03
CA TYR A 190 -12.61 -9.40 -11.26
C TYR A 190 -11.11 -9.25 -11.49
N GLY A 191 -10.68 -8.17 -12.17
CA GLY A 191 -9.28 -7.82 -12.32
C GLY A 191 -8.60 -7.53 -10.97
N LYS A 192 -9.23 -6.73 -10.09
CA LYS A 192 -8.71 -6.44 -8.74
C LYS A 192 -8.59 -7.67 -7.86
N LEU A 193 -9.53 -8.62 -8.01
CA LEU A 193 -9.57 -9.87 -7.24
C LEU A 193 -8.67 -10.98 -7.82
N GLY A 194 -7.94 -10.73 -8.90
CA GLY A 194 -7.09 -11.73 -9.56
C GLY A 194 -7.85 -12.79 -10.35
N LEU A 195 -9.16 -12.62 -10.55
CA LEU A 195 -10.03 -13.55 -11.26
C LEU A 195 -10.10 -13.21 -12.76
N VAL A 196 -8.95 -13.24 -13.44
CA VAL A 196 -8.80 -12.76 -14.82
C VAL A 196 -9.67 -13.52 -15.81
N ASP A 197 -9.88 -14.82 -15.60
CA ASP A 197 -10.73 -15.64 -16.47
C ASP A 197 -12.18 -15.16 -16.46
N TYR A 198 -12.70 -14.77 -15.29
CA TYR A 198 -14.04 -14.19 -15.16
C TYR A 198 -14.11 -12.80 -15.81
N ALA A 199 -13.08 -11.96 -15.64
CA ALA A 199 -12.99 -10.66 -16.31
C ALA A 199 -13.00 -10.82 -17.83
N LEU A 200 -12.24 -11.79 -18.35
CA LEU A 200 -12.20 -12.10 -19.77
C LEU A 200 -13.55 -12.62 -20.29
N ALA A 201 -14.19 -13.50 -19.54
CA ALA A 201 -15.52 -14.02 -19.92
C ALA A 201 -16.56 -12.89 -20.01
N VAL A 202 -16.57 -11.96 -19.05
CA VAL A 202 -17.42 -10.76 -19.12
C VAL A 202 -17.08 -9.91 -20.33
N PHE A 203 -15.80 -9.61 -20.56
CA PHE A 203 -15.35 -8.79 -21.68
C PHE A 203 -15.78 -9.38 -23.05
N LEU A 204 -15.68 -10.70 -23.21
CA LEU A 204 -16.08 -11.39 -24.43
C LEU A 204 -17.61 -11.50 -24.60
N SER A 205 -18.36 -11.43 -23.51
CA SER A 205 -19.84 -11.50 -23.54
C SER A 205 -20.49 -10.14 -23.76
N MET A 206 -19.75 -9.03 -23.66
CA MET A 206 -20.27 -7.69 -23.91
C MET A 206 -20.58 -7.50 -25.40
N GLU A 207 -21.81 -7.05 -25.71
CA GLU A 207 -22.21 -6.76 -27.10
C GLU A 207 -21.45 -5.57 -27.70
N LYS A 208 -21.10 -4.61 -26.85
CA LYS A 208 -20.33 -3.41 -27.22
C LYS A 208 -19.21 -3.23 -26.21
N VAL A 209 -18.03 -2.95 -26.71
CA VAL A 209 -16.87 -2.59 -25.88
C VAL A 209 -16.42 -1.19 -26.28
N ASP A 210 -15.93 -0.42 -25.31
CA ASP A 210 -15.37 0.91 -25.49
C ASP A 210 -13.91 0.97 -24.99
N VAL A 211 -13.28 2.13 -25.09
CA VAL A 211 -11.91 2.35 -24.60
C VAL A 211 -11.81 2.05 -23.09
N VAL A 212 -12.86 2.35 -22.32
CA VAL A 212 -12.89 2.08 -20.88
C VAL A 212 -12.90 0.57 -20.60
N SER A 213 -13.65 -0.22 -21.41
CA SER A 213 -13.66 -1.69 -21.31
C SER A 213 -12.25 -2.28 -21.53
N TRP A 214 -11.55 -1.79 -22.56
CA TRP A 214 -10.19 -2.21 -22.84
C TRP A 214 -9.22 -1.81 -21.72
N ASN A 215 -9.31 -0.58 -21.23
CA ASN A 215 -8.47 -0.07 -20.14
C ASN A 215 -8.69 -0.87 -18.85
N SER A 216 -9.93 -1.17 -18.49
CA SER A 216 -10.27 -2.01 -17.34
C SER A 216 -9.68 -3.42 -17.46
N MET A 217 -9.76 -4.02 -18.67
CA MET A 217 -9.20 -5.35 -18.92
C MET A 217 -7.66 -5.35 -18.85
N ILE A 218 -6.99 -4.37 -19.47
CA ILE A 218 -5.53 -4.24 -19.45
C ILE A 218 -5.04 -4.00 -18.02
N SER A 219 -5.66 -3.05 -17.31
CA SER A 219 -5.31 -2.74 -15.91
C SER A 219 -5.58 -3.91 -14.97
N GLY A 220 -6.69 -4.62 -15.15
CA GLY A 220 -7.03 -5.82 -14.38
C GLY A 220 -5.99 -6.93 -14.55
N CYS A 221 -5.57 -7.20 -15.77
CA CYS A 221 -4.50 -8.16 -16.07
C CYS A 221 -3.16 -7.76 -15.43
N CYS A 222 -2.82 -6.46 -15.47
CA CYS A 222 -1.60 -5.93 -14.87
C CYS A 222 -1.60 -6.12 -13.35
N LYS A 223 -2.69 -5.74 -12.67
CA LYS A 223 -2.82 -5.86 -11.22
C LYS A 223 -2.81 -7.31 -10.72
N SER A 224 -3.23 -8.24 -11.58
CA SER A 224 -3.29 -9.69 -11.27
C SER A 224 -2.00 -10.44 -11.60
N GLY A 225 -0.93 -9.76 -11.99
CA GLY A 225 0.34 -10.41 -12.34
C GLY A 225 0.33 -11.13 -13.70
N HIS A 226 -0.62 -10.80 -14.59
CA HIS A 226 -0.72 -11.35 -15.95
C HIS A 226 -0.25 -10.34 -16.99
N GLU A 227 0.95 -9.80 -16.80
CA GLU A 227 1.49 -8.67 -17.56
C GLU A 227 1.64 -8.97 -19.05
N GLN A 228 2.05 -10.19 -19.41
CA GLN A 228 2.17 -10.56 -20.82
C GLN A 228 0.81 -10.56 -21.52
N PHE A 229 -0.23 -10.99 -20.80
CA PHE A 229 -1.58 -10.98 -21.30
C PHE A 229 -2.12 -9.55 -21.43
N ALA A 230 -1.79 -8.66 -20.50
CA ALA A 230 -2.12 -7.24 -20.58
C ALA A 230 -1.51 -6.59 -21.84
N LEU A 231 -0.23 -6.86 -22.13
CA LEU A 231 0.42 -6.39 -23.35
C LEU A 231 -0.24 -6.94 -24.64
N HIS A 232 -0.62 -8.22 -24.64
CA HIS A 232 -1.35 -8.81 -25.76
C HIS A 232 -2.70 -8.13 -25.98
N LYS A 233 -3.45 -7.82 -24.91
CA LYS A 233 -4.72 -7.10 -25.00
C LYS A 233 -4.55 -5.68 -25.52
N PHE A 234 -3.48 -5.00 -25.15
CA PHE A 234 -3.14 -3.69 -25.70
C PHE A 234 -2.94 -3.74 -27.23
N TRP A 235 -2.17 -4.69 -27.74
CA TRP A 235 -1.99 -4.86 -29.17
C TRP A 235 -3.29 -5.19 -29.90
N LEU A 236 -4.15 -6.01 -29.27
CA LEU A 236 -5.45 -6.36 -29.82
C LEU A 236 -6.39 -5.14 -29.88
N MET A 237 -6.39 -4.28 -28.86
CA MET A 237 -7.12 -3.01 -28.84
C MET A 237 -6.74 -2.13 -30.03
N GLY A 238 -5.43 -1.96 -30.27
CA GLY A 238 -4.92 -1.18 -31.39
C GLY A 238 -5.33 -1.77 -32.74
N SER A 239 -5.24 -3.10 -32.94
CA SER A 239 -5.64 -3.79 -34.15
C SER A 239 -7.17 -3.75 -34.38
N SER A 240 -7.96 -3.59 -33.32
CA SER A 240 -9.41 -3.43 -33.42
C SER A 240 -9.85 -1.99 -33.71
N GLY A 241 -8.91 -1.08 -33.97
CA GLY A 241 -9.18 0.30 -34.37
C GLY A 241 -9.54 1.28 -33.26
N PHE A 242 -9.40 0.87 -31.97
CA PHE A 242 -9.61 1.77 -30.85
C PHE A 242 -8.42 2.73 -30.68
N LYS A 243 -8.71 3.99 -30.42
CA LYS A 243 -7.68 4.98 -30.12
C LYS A 243 -7.17 4.78 -28.69
N VAL A 244 -5.87 4.74 -28.57
CA VAL A 244 -5.15 4.69 -27.29
C VAL A 244 -5.26 6.04 -26.61
N ASP A 245 -5.66 6.06 -25.36
CA ASP A 245 -5.70 7.24 -24.51
C ASP A 245 -4.57 7.22 -23.45
N GLU A 246 -4.46 8.27 -22.67
CA GLU A 246 -3.46 8.41 -21.61
C GLU A 246 -3.55 7.33 -20.53
N TYR A 247 -4.74 6.86 -20.22
CA TYR A 247 -4.96 5.79 -19.24
C TYR A 247 -4.48 4.44 -19.76
N THR A 248 -4.75 4.14 -21.05
CA THR A 248 -4.23 2.94 -21.72
C THR A 248 -2.71 2.91 -21.64
N VAL A 249 -2.08 4.03 -22.02
CA VAL A 249 -0.61 4.14 -22.07
C VAL A 249 -0.02 4.00 -20.68
N SER A 250 -0.59 4.65 -19.68
CA SER A 250 -0.17 4.54 -18.28
C SER A 250 -0.25 3.10 -17.77
N ALA A 251 -1.34 2.39 -18.06
CA ALA A 251 -1.49 0.99 -17.67
C ALA A 251 -0.43 0.08 -18.32
N VAL A 252 -0.10 0.33 -19.59
CA VAL A 252 0.94 -0.44 -20.29
C VAL A 252 2.34 -0.10 -19.81
N LEU A 253 2.64 1.17 -19.50
CA LEU A 253 3.91 1.56 -18.88
C LEU A 253 4.07 0.89 -17.50
N THR A 254 3.02 0.88 -16.68
CA THR A 254 3.01 0.17 -15.38
C THR A 254 3.23 -1.33 -15.57
N THR A 255 2.63 -1.93 -16.60
CA THR A 255 2.86 -3.34 -16.96
C THR A 255 4.33 -3.60 -17.31
N CYS A 256 4.93 -2.75 -18.14
CA CYS A 256 6.36 -2.84 -18.48
C CYS A 256 7.27 -2.62 -17.27
N SER A 257 6.86 -1.73 -16.36
CA SER A 257 7.54 -1.45 -15.09
C SER A 257 7.58 -2.70 -14.18
N ASN A 258 6.46 -3.38 -14.01
CA ASN A 258 6.36 -4.60 -13.22
C ASN A 258 7.19 -5.75 -13.81
N LEU A 259 7.18 -5.90 -15.14
CA LEU A 259 8.04 -6.86 -15.87
C LEU A 259 9.52 -6.47 -15.87
N ARG A 260 9.88 -5.27 -15.41
CA ARG A 260 11.22 -4.68 -15.58
C ARG A 260 11.73 -4.75 -17.02
N ASN A 261 10.80 -4.66 -17.99
CA ASN A 261 11.14 -4.76 -19.42
C ASN A 261 11.40 -3.38 -20.00
N LEU A 262 12.65 -2.95 -19.96
CA LEU A 262 13.08 -1.64 -20.40
C LEU A 262 12.84 -1.41 -21.91
N GLU A 263 13.04 -2.43 -22.76
CA GLU A 263 12.90 -2.26 -24.23
C GLU A 263 11.46 -1.97 -24.62
N LYS A 264 10.51 -2.77 -24.16
CA LYS A 264 9.09 -2.52 -24.40
C LYS A 264 8.65 -1.21 -23.76
N GLY A 265 9.14 -0.92 -22.55
CA GLY A 265 8.88 0.35 -21.85
C GLY A 265 9.34 1.56 -22.67
N LYS A 266 10.55 1.54 -23.24
CA LYS A 266 11.04 2.60 -24.14
C LYS A 266 10.20 2.75 -25.41
N GLN A 267 9.77 1.65 -26.03
CA GLN A 267 8.88 1.70 -27.19
C GLN A 267 7.55 2.39 -26.84
N MET A 268 6.95 2.04 -25.69
CA MET A 268 5.74 2.69 -25.21
C MET A 268 5.95 4.16 -24.87
N PHE A 269 7.06 4.50 -24.25
CA PHE A 269 7.42 5.88 -23.96
C PHE A 269 7.62 6.70 -25.25
N CYS A 270 8.26 6.15 -26.27
CA CYS A 270 8.32 6.79 -27.60
C CYS A 270 6.92 6.99 -28.22
N LEU A 271 6.00 6.06 -28.01
CA LEU A 271 4.61 6.23 -28.44
C LEU A 271 3.93 7.38 -27.69
N CYS A 272 4.17 7.49 -26.37
CA CYS A 272 3.66 8.62 -25.56
C CYS A 272 4.12 9.97 -26.11
N ILE A 273 5.41 10.08 -26.48
CA ILE A 273 5.96 11.30 -27.08
C ILE A 273 5.24 11.63 -28.38
N LYS A 274 5.07 10.63 -29.27
CA LYS A 274 4.39 10.81 -30.57
C LYS A 274 2.92 11.21 -30.45
N LEU A 275 2.23 10.72 -29.41
CA LEU A 275 0.83 11.03 -29.15
C LEU A 275 0.65 12.34 -28.34
N GLY A 276 1.73 12.97 -27.90
CA GLY A 276 1.70 14.22 -27.13
C GLY A 276 1.26 14.05 -25.67
N PHE A 277 1.35 12.86 -25.09
CA PHE A 277 0.90 12.56 -23.71
C PHE A 277 1.95 12.86 -22.65
N LEU A 278 3.13 13.37 -22.99
CA LEU A 278 4.18 13.72 -22.04
C LEU A 278 3.76 14.78 -21.00
N TRP A 279 2.75 15.58 -21.33
CA TRP A 279 2.21 16.62 -20.45
C TRP A 279 1.19 16.09 -19.44
N ASN A 280 0.79 14.83 -19.59
CA ASN A 280 -0.16 14.20 -18.71
C ASN A 280 0.56 13.64 -17.48
N THR A 281 0.17 14.10 -16.29
CA THR A 281 0.82 13.74 -15.00
C THR A 281 0.79 12.23 -14.72
N VAL A 282 -0.28 11.54 -15.14
CA VAL A 282 -0.45 10.09 -14.94
C VAL A 282 0.56 9.31 -15.79
N VAL A 283 0.77 9.74 -17.06
CA VAL A 283 1.73 9.10 -17.98
C VAL A 283 3.17 9.34 -17.52
N SER A 284 3.49 10.59 -17.14
CA SER A 284 4.83 10.94 -16.65
C SER A 284 5.17 10.20 -15.36
N SER A 285 4.23 10.08 -14.42
CA SER A 285 4.41 9.31 -13.19
C SER A 285 4.67 7.82 -13.47
N ALA A 286 3.92 7.21 -14.41
CA ALA A 286 4.13 5.83 -14.81
C ALA A 286 5.47 5.61 -15.53
N ALA A 287 5.93 6.60 -16.31
CA ALA A 287 7.24 6.56 -16.97
C ALA A 287 8.40 6.68 -15.96
N ILE A 288 8.28 7.55 -14.95
CA ILE A 288 9.26 7.67 -13.87
C ILE A 288 9.35 6.33 -13.11
N ASP A 289 8.22 5.70 -12.75
CA ASP A 289 8.20 4.38 -12.10
C ASP A 289 8.86 3.30 -12.96
N LEU A 290 8.59 3.27 -14.26
CA LEU A 290 9.22 2.35 -15.21
C LEU A 290 10.74 2.49 -15.19
N PHE A 291 11.24 3.71 -15.40
CA PHE A 291 12.69 3.94 -15.46
C PHE A 291 13.35 3.69 -14.11
N SER A 292 12.67 4.00 -12.99
CA SER A 292 13.10 3.69 -11.64
C SER A 292 13.31 2.19 -11.45
N LYS A 293 12.28 1.37 -11.70
CA LYS A 293 12.34 -0.10 -11.52
C LYS A 293 13.30 -0.79 -12.50
N CYS A 294 13.59 -0.15 -13.64
CA CYS A 294 14.60 -0.61 -14.61
C CYS A 294 16.01 -0.09 -14.32
N ASN A 295 16.27 0.54 -13.16
CA ASN A 295 17.56 1.12 -12.78
C ASN A 295 18.12 2.14 -13.80
N LYS A 296 17.23 2.94 -14.42
CA LYS A 296 17.57 4.01 -15.37
C LYS A 296 17.25 5.39 -14.79
N MET A 297 17.96 5.74 -13.71
CA MET A 297 17.76 6.96 -12.95
C MET A 297 17.85 8.24 -13.79
N GLU A 298 18.83 8.33 -14.67
CA GLU A 298 19.02 9.49 -15.56
C GLU A 298 17.79 9.74 -16.45
N SER A 299 17.18 8.66 -16.96
CA SER A 299 15.97 8.76 -17.78
C SER A 299 14.76 9.19 -16.93
N ALA A 300 14.65 8.73 -15.69
CA ALA A 300 13.60 9.17 -14.77
C ALA A 300 13.72 10.67 -14.46
N ILE A 301 14.95 11.15 -14.19
CA ILE A 301 15.25 12.58 -13.96
C ILE A 301 14.93 13.40 -15.22
N SER A 302 15.27 12.92 -16.43
CA SER A 302 14.94 13.62 -17.68
C SER A 302 13.43 13.79 -17.83
N VAL A 303 12.64 12.72 -17.60
CA VAL A 303 11.17 12.78 -17.66
C VAL A 303 10.62 13.77 -16.62
N PHE A 304 11.17 13.77 -15.42
CA PHE A 304 10.76 14.70 -14.36
C PHE A 304 11.05 16.15 -14.74
N ASN A 305 12.24 16.45 -15.26
CA ASN A 305 12.65 17.80 -15.65
C ASN A 305 11.90 18.31 -16.90
N GLU A 306 11.51 17.42 -17.81
CA GLU A 306 10.72 17.77 -19.00
C GLU A 306 9.22 17.95 -18.69
N SER A 307 8.74 17.47 -17.54
CA SER A 307 7.36 17.68 -17.12
C SER A 307 7.16 19.13 -16.70
N TYR A 308 6.31 19.87 -17.44
CA TYR A 308 6.01 21.28 -17.15
C TYR A 308 5.07 21.50 -15.97
N VAL A 309 4.45 20.46 -15.49
CA VAL A 309 3.47 20.51 -14.39
C VAL A 309 4.12 19.95 -13.13
N PHE A 310 4.41 20.81 -12.20
CA PHE A 310 4.88 20.44 -10.87
C PHE A 310 3.66 20.03 -10.04
N ASP A 311 3.21 18.77 -10.20
CA ASP A 311 2.04 18.19 -9.54
C ASP A 311 2.46 17.16 -8.47
N SER A 312 1.59 16.99 -7.46
CA SER A 312 1.82 16.05 -6.37
C SER A 312 2.11 14.61 -6.85
N ALA A 313 1.44 14.14 -7.92
CA ALA A 313 1.62 12.80 -8.44
C ALA A 313 3.02 12.56 -9.01
N ILE A 314 3.53 13.52 -9.80
CA ILE A 314 4.88 13.43 -10.41
C ILE A 314 5.95 13.54 -9.33
N CYS A 315 5.79 14.50 -8.40
CA CYS A 315 6.72 14.68 -7.27
C CYS A 315 6.77 13.42 -6.41
N ASN A 316 5.63 12.82 -6.10
CA ASN A 316 5.58 11.57 -5.33
C ASN A 316 6.29 10.42 -6.03
N SER A 317 6.11 10.26 -7.34
CA SER A 317 6.80 9.23 -8.13
C SER A 317 8.31 9.45 -8.14
N MET A 318 8.76 10.71 -8.21
CA MET A 318 10.19 11.01 -8.19
C MET A 318 10.80 10.87 -6.79
N ILE A 319 10.10 11.27 -5.73
CA ILE A 319 10.51 11.03 -4.34
C ILE A 319 10.63 9.51 -4.08
N ALA A 320 9.64 8.72 -4.53
CA ALA A 320 9.70 7.26 -4.43
C ALA A 320 10.86 6.66 -5.25
N CYS A 321 11.15 7.23 -6.42
CA CYS A 321 12.29 6.85 -7.24
C CYS A 321 13.61 7.10 -6.51
N TYR A 322 13.83 8.30 -5.96
CA TYR A 322 15.01 8.61 -5.16
C TYR A 322 15.14 7.69 -3.94
N ALA A 323 14.03 7.46 -3.23
CA ALA A 323 13.98 6.59 -2.06
C ALA A 323 14.40 5.14 -2.39
N SER A 324 13.90 4.59 -3.50
CA SER A 324 14.21 3.21 -3.92
C SER A 324 15.65 3.02 -4.38
N HIS A 325 16.33 4.10 -4.75
CA HIS A 325 17.76 4.10 -5.14
C HIS A 325 18.68 4.59 -4.03
N ASN A 326 18.20 4.70 -2.79
CA ASN A 326 18.94 5.18 -1.63
C ASN A 326 19.52 6.61 -1.77
N LEU A 327 18.93 7.44 -2.63
CA LEU A 327 19.29 8.86 -2.82
C LEU A 327 18.44 9.72 -1.89
N VAL A 328 18.66 9.56 -0.58
CA VAL A 328 17.82 10.14 0.47
C VAL A 328 17.88 11.66 0.48
N GLU A 329 19.06 12.24 0.28
CA GLU A 329 19.24 13.70 0.24
C GLU A 329 18.39 14.32 -0.86
N ASN A 330 18.42 13.76 -2.08
CA ASN A 330 17.60 14.23 -3.20
C ASN A 330 16.10 14.07 -2.94
N ALA A 331 15.69 12.97 -2.29
CA ALA A 331 14.28 12.76 -1.92
C ALA A 331 13.79 13.82 -0.93
N LEU A 332 14.62 14.16 0.07
CA LEU A 332 14.29 15.17 1.07
C LEU A 332 14.31 16.59 0.49
N GLU A 333 15.30 16.91 -0.36
CA GLU A 333 15.35 18.19 -1.06
C GLU A 333 14.10 18.43 -1.93
N LEU A 334 13.75 17.44 -2.76
CA LEU A 334 12.55 17.52 -3.58
C LEU A 334 11.28 17.65 -2.72
N PHE A 335 11.21 16.94 -1.60
CA PHE A 335 10.10 17.07 -0.66
C PHE A 335 9.99 18.49 -0.07
N VAL A 336 11.12 19.08 0.34
CA VAL A 336 11.15 20.46 0.83
C VAL A 336 10.70 21.45 -0.27
N ASP A 337 11.10 21.23 -1.51
CA ASP A 337 10.71 22.09 -2.63
C ASP A 337 9.21 21.95 -2.93
N THR A 338 8.62 20.74 -2.83
CA THR A 338 7.16 20.57 -2.94
C THR A 338 6.41 21.36 -1.86
N LEU A 339 6.94 21.42 -0.64
CA LEU A 339 6.34 22.19 0.44
C LEU A 339 6.45 23.71 0.21
N LYS A 340 7.56 24.21 -0.37
CA LYS A 340 7.74 25.62 -0.73
C LYS A 340 6.75 26.08 -1.79
N GLU A 341 6.43 25.21 -2.75
CA GLU A 341 5.43 25.46 -3.80
C GLU A 341 3.98 25.28 -3.32
N ASN A 342 3.77 25.10 -2.01
CA ASN A 342 2.46 24.87 -1.39
C ASN A 342 1.71 23.63 -1.92
N ILE A 343 2.42 22.66 -2.46
CA ILE A 343 1.85 21.37 -2.83
C ILE A 343 1.63 20.58 -1.54
N ARG A 344 0.38 20.20 -1.27
CA ARG A 344 0.06 19.41 -0.09
C ARG A 344 0.61 17.99 -0.26
N PRO A 345 1.43 17.50 0.69
CA PRO A 345 1.88 16.11 0.68
C PRO A 345 0.69 15.17 0.83
N THR A 346 0.78 14.01 0.21
CA THR A 346 -0.17 12.91 0.39
C THR A 346 0.37 11.91 1.41
N GLU A 347 -0.46 10.97 1.84
CA GLU A 347 -0.04 9.85 2.69
C GLU A 347 1.12 9.07 2.08
N PHE A 348 1.12 8.89 0.75
CA PHE A 348 2.22 8.23 0.02
C PHE A 348 3.51 9.03 0.04
N THR A 349 3.44 10.36 -0.14
CA THR A 349 4.62 11.24 -0.06
C THR A 349 5.28 11.11 1.30
N LEU A 350 4.48 11.27 2.36
CA LEU A 350 4.97 11.20 3.75
C LEU A 350 5.54 9.82 4.06
N SER A 351 4.89 8.74 3.61
CA SER A 351 5.39 7.38 3.78
C SER A 351 6.75 7.17 3.12
N CYS A 352 6.93 7.62 1.86
CA CYS A 352 8.21 7.52 1.15
C CYS A 352 9.32 8.31 1.84
N VAL A 353 9.02 9.53 2.29
CA VAL A 353 9.99 10.39 2.99
C VAL A 353 10.38 9.79 4.34
N LEU A 354 9.42 9.30 5.12
CA LEU A 354 9.67 8.62 6.39
C LEU A 354 10.48 7.33 6.22
N HIS A 355 10.19 6.57 5.16
CA HIS A 355 10.96 5.36 4.84
C HIS A 355 12.41 5.69 4.47
N SER A 356 12.62 6.73 3.68
CA SER A 356 13.96 7.21 3.31
C SER A 356 14.71 7.71 4.54
N ALA A 357 14.07 8.52 5.37
CA ALA A 357 14.66 9.05 6.60
C ALA A 357 15.07 7.93 7.56
N ALA A 358 14.29 6.86 7.64
CA ALA A 358 14.58 5.71 8.49
C ALA A 358 15.93 5.03 8.22
N VAL A 359 16.54 5.26 7.06
CA VAL A 359 17.80 4.59 6.66
C VAL A 359 19.02 5.45 6.93
N PHE A 360 18.91 6.79 6.79
CA PHE A 360 20.11 7.64 6.69
C PHE A 360 20.11 8.89 7.57
N VAL A 361 19.01 9.21 8.25
CA VAL A 361 18.85 10.49 8.94
C VAL A 361 19.01 10.32 10.45
N PRO A 362 19.76 11.18 11.16
CA PRO A 362 19.83 11.16 12.62
C PRO A 362 18.44 11.34 13.28
N GLY A 363 18.21 10.72 14.43
CA GLY A 363 16.90 10.68 15.11
C GLY A 363 16.25 12.04 15.38
N GLU A 364 17.01 13.13 15.49
CA GLU A 364 16.49 14.49 15.67
C GLU A 364 15.66 14.97 14.47
N GLN A 365 16.11 14.66 13.24
CA GLN A 365 15.38 15.03 12.03
C GLN A 365 14.11 14.16 11.84
N GLY A 366 14.14 12.91 12.32
CA GLY A 366 12.96 12.07 12.37
C GLY A 366 11.83 12.68 13.21
N SER A 367 12.17 13.32 14.33
CA SER A 367 11.21 14.05 15.16
C SER A 367 10.60 15.25 14.44
N GLN A 368 11.36 15.95 13.59
CA GLN A 368 10.85 17.06 12.78
C GLN A 368 9.86 16.57 11.73
N LEU A 369 10.13 15.43 11.08
CA LEU A 369 9.19 14.80 10.15
C LEU A 369 7.90 14.37 10.86
N HIS A 370 8.00 13.81 12.06
CA HIS A 370 6.81 13.49 12.85
C HIS A 370 5.98 14.74 13.19
N CYS A 371 6.63 15.83 13.61
CA CYS A 371 5.94 17.11 13.82
C CYS A 371 5.25 17.63 12.54
N LEU A 372 5.84 17.39 11.37
CA LEU A 372 5.23 17.74 10.09
C LEU A 372 3.99 16.88 9.80
N VAL A 373 4.06 15.57 10.06
CA VAL A 373 2.91 14.64 9.95
C VAL A 373 1.74 15.14 10.80
N ILE A 374 2.00 15.53 12.05
CA ILE A 374 0.96 16.11 12.94
C ILE A 374 0.40 17.41 12.34
N LYS A 375 1.25 18.33 11.87
CA LYS A 375 0.82 19.60 11.27
C LYS A 375 0.00 19.45 10.01
N THR A 376 0.26 18.40 9.23
CA THR A 376 -0.48 18.12 7.99
C THR A 376 -1.75 17.32 8.22
N GLY A 377 -1.98 16.81 9.44
CA GLY A 377 -3.20 16.10 9.85
C GLY A 377 -3.21 14.61 9.45
N PHE A 378 -2.05 14.03 9.13
CA PHE A 378 -1.92 12.60 8.77
C PHE A 378 -1.50 11.72 9.95
N GLU A 379 -1.56 12.21 11.16
CA GLU A 379 -1.17 11.46 12.38
C GLU A 379 -1.99 10.19 12.62
N LEU A 380 -3.25 10.19 12.16
CA LEU A 380 -4.19 9.06 12.30
C LEU A 380 -4.25 8.16 11.05
N ASP A 381 -3.53 8.53 9.98
CA ASP A 381 -3.48 7.71 8.77
C ASP A 381 -2.66 6.43 9.01
N ALA A 382 -3.21 5.28 8.65
CA ALA A 382 -2.60 3.97 8.93
C ALA A 382 -1.26 3.77 8.20
N ILE A 383 -1.13 4.26 6.95
CA ILE A 383 0.08 4.11 6.13
C ILE A 383 1.21 4.97 6.71
N VAL A 384 0.89 6.21 7.06
CA VAL A 384 1.85 7.15 7.65
C VAL A 384 2.27 6.71 9.05
N ALA A 385 1.32 6.28 9.87
CA ALA A 385 1.60 5.77 11.22
C ALA A 385 2.48 4.51 11.19
N SER A 386 2.23 3.57 10.27
CA SER A 386 3.08 2.40 10.08
C SER A 386 4.50 2.77 9.64
N SER A 387 4.64 3.81 8.79
CA SER A 387 5.94 4.33 8.37
C SER A 387 6.69 5.02 9.51
N LEU A 388 5.99 5.74 10.39
CA LEU A 388 6.54 6.31 11.62
C LEU A 388 7.02 5.23 12.59
N VAL A 389 6.24 4.16 12.77
CA VAL A 389 6.64 2.99 13.59
C VAL A 389 7.94 2.40 13.05
N ASN A 390 8.03 2.18 11.73
CA ASN A 390 9.25 1.66 11.10
C ASN A 390 10.44 2.61 11.28
N MET A 391 10.24 3.90 11.09
CA MET A 391 11.29 4.92 11.26
C MET A 391 11.83 4.92 12.69
N TYR A 392 10.96 5.03 13.69
CA TYR A 392 11.38 5.01 15.10
C TYR A 392 12.02 3.69 15.52
N SER A 393 11.55 2.57 14.96
CA SER A 393 12.17 1.25 15.18
C SER A 393 13.61 1.21 14.71
N LYS A 394 13.89 1.72 13.51
CA LYS A 394 15.25 1.75 12.96
C LYS A 394 16.20 2.69 13.70
N TYR A 395 15.65 3.72 14.35
CA TYR A 395 16.43 4.60 15.24
C TYR A 395 16.65 4.01 16.65
N GLY A 396 16.10 2.82 16.94
CA GLY A 396 16.13 2.24 18.29
C GLY A 396 15.19 2.92 19.29
N LEU A 397 14.35 3.86 18.83
CA LEU A 397 13.42 4.64 19.66
C LEU A 397 12.07 3.91 19.80
N ILE A 398 12.12 2.68 20.30
CA ILE A 398 10.96 1.78 20.32
C ILE A 398 9.78 2.32 21.15
N ASP A 399 10.05 3.10 22.19
CA ASP A 399 8.99 3.66 23.05
C ASP A 399 8.14 4.69 22.29
N PHE A 400 8.76 5.46 21.37
CA PHE A 400 8.02 6.34 20.47
C PHE A 400 7.21 5.54 19.44
N ALA A 401 7.76 4.46 18.89
CA ALA A 401 7.03 3.56 18.00
C ALA A 401 5.80 2.96 18.69
N MET A 402 5.94 2.52 19.95
CA MET A 402 4.84 2.00 20.75
C MET A 402 3.74 3.06 21.00
N LYS A 403 4.12 4.31 21.25
CA LYS A 403 3.15 5.41 21.39
C LYS A 403 2.38 5.64 20.12
N VAL A 404 3.08 5.79 18.98
CA VAL A 404 2.41 5.97 17.68
C VAL A 404 1.44 4.82 17.42
N PHE A 405 1.85 3.58 17.67
CA PHE A 405 0.99 2.42 17.49
C PHE A 405 -0.22 2.43 18.44
N ALA A 406 -0.04 2.89 19.69
CA ALA A 406 -1.12 2.97 20.68
C ALA A 406 -2.16 4.05 20.30
N ASP A 407 -1.72 5.16 19.73
CA ASP A 407 -2.57 6.30 19.35
C ASP A 407 -3.37 6.05 18.07
N MET A 408 -3.02 5.00 17.28
CA MET A 408 -3.78 4.62 16.08
C MET A 408 -5.21 4.22 16.44
N ILE A 409 -6.21 4.89 15.85
CA ILE A 409 -7.64 4.58 16.04
C ILE A 409 -7.97 3.24 15.39
N PHE A 410 -7.47 3.03 14.18
CA PHE A 410 -7.66 1.80 13.41
C PHE A 410 -6.31 1.17 13.10
N ARG A 411 -6.12 -0.08 13.52
CA ARG A 411 -4.89 -0.84 13.28
C ARG A 411 -5.17 -1.91 12.26
N ASP A 412 -4.70 -1.70 11.05
CA ASP A 412 -4.73 -2.70 9.99
C ASP A 412 -3.62 -3.76 10.19
N LEU A 413 -3.65 -4.80 9.38
CA LEU A 413 -2.65 -5.88 9.45
C LEU A 413 -1.22 -5.37 9.21
N ILE A 414 -1.06 -4.32 8.40
CA ILE A 414 0.25 -3.72 8.10
C ILE A 414 0.84 -3.06 9.34
N ALA A 415 0.01 -2.32 10.10
CA ALA A 415 0.43 -1.69 11.35
C ALA A 415 0.87 -2.72 12.41
N TRP A 416 0.09 -3.81 12.57
CA TRP A 416 0.47 -4.90 13.45
C TRP A 416 1.78 -5.55 13.05
N ASN A 417 1.95 -5.86 11.76
CA ASN A 417 3.18 -6.46 11.23
C ASN A 417 4.39 -5.55 11.44
N SER A 418 4.23 -4.23 11.16
CA SER A 418 5.29 -3.25 11.38
C SER A 418 5.71 -3.17 12.84
N MET A 419 4.76 -3.21 13.77
CA MET A 419 5.07 -3.16 15.20
C MET A 419 5.70 -4.46 15.72
N ILE A 420 5.25 -5.63 15.26
CA ILE A 420 5.88 -6.92 15.60
C ILE A 420 7.33 -6.92 15.14
N GLN A 421 7.60 -6.49 13.90
CA GLN A 421 8.96 -6.39 13.37
C GLN A 421 9.80 -5.37 14.15
N ALA A 422 9.21 -4.21 14.50
CA ALA A 422 9.87 -3.17 15.29
C ALA A 422 10.35 -3.71 16.64
N LEU A 423 9.48 -4.41 17.38
CA LEU A 423 9.82 -5.02 18.66
C LEU A 423 10.89 -6.10 18.50
N THR A 424 10.78 -6.93 17.46
CA THR A 424 11.74 -7.99 17.16
C THR A 424 13.14 -7.44 16.91
N HIS A 425 13.27 -6.44 16.02
CA HIS A 425 14.57 -5.84 15.69
C HIS A 425 15.21 -5.06 16.85
N ASN A 426 14.39 -4.57 17.79
CA ASN A 426 14.88 -3.88 18.98
C ASN A 426 15.04 -4.81 20.18
N GLY A 427 15.07 -6.13 19.99
CA GLY A 427 15.32 -7.11 21.04
C GLY A 427 14.18 -7.35 22.04
N LYS A 428 13.03 -6.67 21.88
CA LYS A 428 11.84 -6.85 22.74
C LYS A 428 10.99 -8.05 22.29
N VAL A 429 11.63 -9.22 22.29
CA VAL A 429 11.08 -10.46 21.70
C VAL A 429 9.79 -10.92 22.37
N VAL A 430 9.75 -10.91 23.71
CA VAL A 430 8.57 -11.34 24.48
C VAL A 430 7.37 -10.45 24.18
N GLU A 431 7.60 -9.15 24.07
CA GLU A 431 6.56 -8.17 23.72
C GLU A 431 6.04 -8.39 22.31
N ALA A 432 6.92 -8.75 21.33
CA ALA A 432 6.53 -9.09 19.97
C ALA A 432 5.59 -10.30 19.92
N ILE A 433 5.92 -11.37 20.66
CA ILE A 433 5.09 -12.58 20.76
C ILE A 433 3.74 -12.26 21.47
N CYS A 434 3.76 -11.45 22.51
CA CYS A 434 2.53 -10.98 23.17
C CYS A 434 1.66 -10.15 22.22
N LEU A 435 2.29 -9.32 21.39
CA LEU A 435 1.57 -8.52 20.41
C LEU A 435 0.93 -9.38 19.31
N PHE A 436 1.61 -10.43 18.85
CA PHE A 436 1.04 -11.43 17.95
C PHE A 436 -0.21 -12.10 18.55
N LYS A 437 -0.16 -12.51 19.82
CA LYS A 437 -1.32 -13.09 20.52
C LYS A 437 -2.51 -12.12 20.58
N LYS A 438 -2.25 -10.81 20.78
CA LYS A 438 -3.28 -9.76 20.72
C LYS A 438 -3.85 -9.57 19.31
N LEU A 439 -3.03 -9.64 18.28
CA LEU A 439 -3.49 -9.60 16.89
C LEU A 439 -4.49 -10.73 16.60
N LEU A 440 -4.20 -11.95 17.04
CA LEU A 440 -5.13 -13.08 16.89
C LEU A 440 -6.46 -12.86 17.63
N GLN A 441 -6.43 -12.19 18.79
CA GLN A 441 -7.63 -11.85 19.55
C GLN A 441 -8.47 -10.73 18.92
N SER A 442 -7.87 -9.88 18.07
CA SER A 442 -8.57 -8.79 17.38
C SER A 442 -9.46 -9.25 16.22
N GLY A 443 -9.45 -10.54 15.88
CA GLY A 443 -10.21 -11.10 14.76
C GLY A 443 -9.58 -10.91 13.38
N LEU A 444 -8.41 -10.27 13.30
CA LEU A 444 -7.66 -10.14 12.04
C LEU A 444 -7.00 -11.47 11.68
N HIS A 445 -7.02 -11.79 10.39
CA HIS A 445 -6.35 -12.98 9.86
C HIS A 445 -4.87 -12.67 9.61
N PRO A 446 -3.92 -13.38 10.28
CA PRO A 446 -2.50 -13.20 10.06
C PRO A 446 -2.11 -13.64 8.65
N ASP A 447 -1.15 -12.95 8.05
CA ASP A 447 -0.58 -13.26 6.74
C ASP A 447 0.83 -13.87 6.85
N GLN A 448 1.46 -14.13 5.72
CA GLN A 448 2.83 -14.67 5.66
C GLN A 448 3.84 -13.75 6.36
N LYS A 449 3.67 -12.41 6.25
CA LYS A 449 4.55 -11.42 6.89
C LYS A 449 4.42 -11.42 8.40
N THR A 450 3.19 -11.60 8.90
CA THR A 450 2.93 -11.73 10.35
C THR A 450 3.71 -12.92 10.93
N PHE A 451 3.61 -14.07 10.26
CA PHE A 451 4.32 -15.27 10.71
C PHE A 451 5.84 -15.13 10.57
N SER A 452 6.35 -14.52 9.49
CA SER A 452 7.79 -14.23 9.38
C SER A 452 8.28 -13.36 10.55
N GLY A 453 7.54 -12.32 10.92
CA GLY A 453 7.90 -11.42 12.02
C GLY A 453 7.95 -12.14 13.37
N VAL A 454 6.94 -12.95 13.70
CA VAL A 454 6.90 -13.66 14.99
C VAL A 454 7.86 -14.84 15.06
N LEU A 455 8.09 -15.56 13.95
CA LEU A 455 9.11 -16.61 13.89
C LEU A 455 10.52 -16.04 14.03
N LEU A 456 10.77 -14.87 13.44
CA LEU A 456 12.03 -14.14 13.64
C LEU A 456 12.22 -13.75 15.10
N ALA A 457 11.14 -13.30 15.77
CA ALA A 457 11.17 -13.03 17.21
C ALA A 457 11.53 -14.28 18.01
N CYS A 458 10.89 -15.42 17.73
CA CYS A 458 11.22 -16.68 18.37
C CYS A 458 12.68 -17.10 18.12
N SER A 459 13.20 -16.86 16.90
CA SER A 459 14.61 -17.14 16.57
C SER A 459 15.58 -16.31 17.41
N TYR A 460 15.33 -15.01 17.55
CA TYR A 460 16.17 -14.13 18.37
C TYR A 460 16.08 -14.42 19.88
N GLY A 461 14.89 -14.82 20.35
CA GLY A 461 14.66 -15.16 21.75
C GLY A 461 15.08 -16.57 22.15
N GLY A 462 15.45 -17.43 21.20
CA GLY A 462 15.74 -18.83 21.47
C GLY A 462 14.50 -19.67 21.86
N PHE A 463 13.29 -19.20 21.54
CA PHE A 463 12.03 -19.88 21.87
C PHE A 463 11.66 -20.94 20.81
N LEU A 464 12.44 -22.01 20.72
CA LEU A 464 12.27 -23.03 19.68
C LEU A 464 10.90 -23.71 19.75
N GLU A 465 10.46 -24.16 20.91
CA GLU A 465 9.20 -24.92 21.06
C GLU A 465 7.97 -24.02 20.72
N GLU A 466 7.99 -22.76 21.12
CA GLU A 466 6.94 -21.79 20.77
C GLU A 466 6.95 -21.48 19.26
N GLY A 467 8.14 -21.32 18.66
CA GLY A 467 8.31 -21.16 17.24
C GLY A 467 7.79 -22.33 16.43
N MET A 468 8.08 -23.57 16.82
CA MET A 468 7.56 -24.77 16.20
C MET A 468 6.03 -24.89 16.32
N ALA A 469 5.47 -24.51 17.47
CA ALA A 469 4.03 -24.48 17.69
C ALA A 469 3.35 -23.43 16.77
N ILE A 470 3.92 -22.22 16.67
CA ILE A 470 3.44 -21.15 15.78
C ILE A 470 3.53 -21.59 14.33
N PHE A 471 4.66 -22.16 13.89
CA PHE A 471 4.83 -22.66 12.53
C PHE A 471 3.79 -23.73 12.18
N SER A 472 3.54 -24.67 13.07
CA SER A 472 2.54 -25.74 12.83
C SER A 472 1.11 -25.18 12.79
N SER A 473 0.83 -24.08 13.50
CA SER A 473 -0.48 -23.41 13.49
C SER A 473 -0.78 -22.67 12.18
N MET A 474 0.24 -22.21 11.45
CA MET A 474 0.08 -21.45 10.20
C MET A 474 -0.88 -22.12 9.23
N HIS A 475 -0.60 -23.36 8.89
CA HIS A 475 -1.42 -24.11 7.92
C HIS A 475 -2.68 -24.68 8.55
N LYS A 476 -2.56 -25.27 9.75
CA LYS A 476 -3.67 -25.99 10.39
C LYS A 476 -4.80 -25.10 10.89
N GLN A 477 -4.47 -23.93 11.45
CA GLN A 477 -5.45 -23.03 12.09
C GLN A 477 -5.77 -21.81 11.24
N HIS A 478 -4.80 -21.30 10.49
CA HIS A 478 -4.94 -20.04 9.76
C HIS A 478 -4.96 -20.20 8.24
N GLY A 479 -4.74 -21.42 7.70
CA GLY A 479 -4.76 -21.68 6.27
C GLY A 479 -3.62 -21.02 5.48
N VAL A 480 -2.61 -20.47 6.17
CA VAL A 480 -1.45 -19.82 5.55
C VAL A 480 -0.42 -20.85 5.15
N THR A 481 -0.10 -20.92 3.87
CA THR A 481 0.93 -21.84 3.37
C THR A 481 2.32 -21.33 3.72
N PRO A 482 3.18 -22.14 4.42
CA PRO A 482 4.54 -21.74 4.68
C PRO A 482 5.34 -21.52 3.39
N ILE A 483 6.17 -20.49 3.36
CA ILE A 483 7.12 -20.18 2.28
C ILE A 483 8.55 -20.47 2.76
N ASN A 484 9.51 -20.40 1.83
CA ASN A 484 10.92 -20.69 2.11
C ASN A 484 11.48 -19.92 3.29
N ASP A 485 11.12 -18.64 3.44
CA ASP A 485 11.59 -17.80 4.54
C ASP A 485 11.17 -18.34 5.92
N HIS A 486 9.97 -18.89 6.04
CA HIS A 486 9.49 -19.48 7.30
C HIS A 486 10.29 -20.75 7.67
N TYR A 487 10.61 -21.58 6.68
CA TYR A 487 11.46 -22.75 6.89
C TYR A 487 12.88 -22.34 7.24
N ALA A 488 13.42 -21.28 6.63
CA ALA A 488 14.74 -20.75 6.95
C ALA A 488 14.83 -20.33 8.41
N LEU A 489 13.83 -19.60 8.91
CA LEU A 489 13.75 -19.18 10.31
C LEU A 489 13.64 -20.37 11.26
N LEU A 490 12.85 -21.39 10.89
CA LEU A 490 12.71 -22.60 11.71
C LEU A 490 14.03 -23.38 11.78
N VAL A 491 14.71 -23.55 10.64
CA VAL A 491 16.04 -24.16 10.57
C VAL A 491 17.04 -23.37 11.41
N GLU A 492 17.04 -22.04 11.33
CA GLU A 492 17.91 -21.18 12.14
C GLU A 492 17.65 -21.35 13.65
N MET A 493 16.37 -21.43 14.08
CA MET A 493 16.03 -21.72 15.47
C MET A 493 16.54 -23.09 15.94
N MET A 494 16.37 -24.14 15.12
CA MET A 494 16.86 -25.49 15.42
C MET A 494 18.38 -25.51 15.55
N ILE A 495 19.06 -24.80 14.68
CA ILE A 495 20.51 -24.67 14.69
C ILE A 495 20.98 -24.01 16.00
N ARG A 496 20.40 -22.86 16.36
CA ARG A 496 20.74 -22.15 17.59
C ARG A 496 20.47 -22.97 18.85
N ALA A 497 19.46 -23.83 18.80
CA ALA A 497 19.15 -24.79 19.87
C ALA A 497 20.03 -26.06 19.87
N GLY A 498 20.99 -26.18 18.94
CA GLY A 498 21.85 -27.35 18.81
C GLY A 498 21.18 -28.60 18.22
N ARG A 499 19.94 -28.48 17.71
CA ARG A 499 19.17 -29.61 17.11
C ARG A 499 19.45 -29.71 15.61
N ILE A 500 20.74 -29.88 15.26
CA ILE A 500 21.20 -29.83 13.86
C ILE A 500 20.66 -31.03 13.04
N ASP A 501 20.56 -32.21 13.65
CA ASP A 501 20.02 -33.42 12.99
C ASP A 501 18.59 -33.17 12.51
N GLU A 502 17.75 -32.58 13.35
CA GLU A 502 16.36 -32.30 13.02
C GLU A 502 16.22 -31.18 11.95
N ALA A 503 17.12 -30.20 11.96
CA ALA A 503 17.17 -29.18 10.93
C ALA A 503 17.47 -29.76 9.55
N ILE A 504 18.37 -30.73 9.48
CA ILE A 504 18.72 -31.45 8.26
C ILE A 504 17.57 -32.33 7.79
N ASP A 505 16.97 -33.11 8.70
CA ASP A 505 15.80 -33.94 8.39
C ASP A 505 14.63 -33.09 7.87
N LEU A 506 14.41 -31.91 8.45
CA LEU A 506 13.41 -30.98 7.96
C LEU A 506 13.68 -30.57 6.51
N LEU A 507 14.92 -30.21 6.17
CA LEU A 507 15.30 -29.80 4.82
C LEU A 507 15.17 -30.92 3.79
N HIS A 508 15.36 -32.19 4.21
CA HIS A 508 15.20 -33.35 3.34
C HIS A 508 13.73 -33.79 3.17
N THR A 509 12.88 -33.54 4.14
CA THR A 509 11.46 -33.97 4.12
C THR A 509 10.53 -32.91 3.50
N THR A 510 10.98 -31.70 3.30
CA THR A 510 10.17 -30.63 2.71
C THR A 510 9.93 -30.85 1.21
N LYS A 511 8.72 -30.51 0.75
CA LYS A 511 8.28 -30.66 -0.65
C LYS A 511 8.82 -29.58 -1.61
N PHE A 512 9.62 -28.66 -1.12
CA PHE A 512 10.20 -27.58 -1.92
C PHE A 512 11.74 -27.74 -1.99
N GLU A 513 12.37 -27.14 -2.98
CA GLU A 513 13.83 -27.09 -3.07
C GLU A 513 14.36 -25.99 -2.14
N PRO A 514 15.16 -26.34 -1.10
CA PRO A 514 15.73 -25.35 -0.20
C PRO A 514 16.68 -24.41 -0.95
N HIS A 515 16.52 -23.09 -0.72
CA HIS A 515 17.41 -22.09 -1.31
C HIS A 515 18.83 -22.16 -0.74
N ALA A 516 19.81 -21.75 -1.54
CA ALA A 516 21.23 -21.69 -1.15
C ALA A 516 21.45 -20.97 0.20
N LEU A 517 20.72 -19.89 0.49
CA LEU A 517 20.79 -19.15 1.76
C LEU A 517 20.49 -20.00 3.00
N MET A 518 19.60 -20.99 2.90
CA MET A 518 19.31 -21.89 4.02
C MET A 518 20.50 -22.80 4.31
N TRP A 519 21.11 -23.32 3.25
CA TRP A 519 22.30 -24.14 3.34
C TRP A 519 23.51 -23.32 3.82
N GLU A 520 23.61 -22.05 3.44
CA GLU A 520 24.62 -21.12 3.97
C GLU A 520 24.49 -20.92 5.48
N SER A 521 23.28 -20.62 5.95
CA SER A 521 23.01 -20.44 7.39
C SER A 521 23.35 -21.69 8.19
N LEU A 522 22.95 -22.85 7.67
CA LEU A 522 23.27 -24.14 8.26
C LEU A 522 24.78 -24.40 8.28
N LEU A 523 25.47 -24.08 7.20
CA LEU A 523 26.92 -24.27 7.07
C LEU A 523 27.69 -23.38 8.05
N ARG A 524 27.31 -22.12 8.20
CA ARG A 524 27.91 -21.20 9.17
C ARG A 524 27.78 -21.74 10.59
N ALA A 525 26.59 -22.18 10.94
CA ALA A 525 26.32 -22.73 12.26
C ALA A 525 27.07 -24.06 12.50
N CYS A 526 27.10 -24.96 11.52
CA CYS A 526 27.92 -26.17 11.62
C CYS A 526 29.40 -25.85 11.81
N GLY A 527 29.88 -24.72 11.23
CA GLY A 527 31.22 -24.18 11.45
C GLY A 527 31.49 -23.83 12.92
N ASP A 528 30.55 -23.15 13.56
CA ASP A 528 30.63 -22.73 14.97
C ASP A 528 30.59 -23.94 15.92
N TYR A 529 29.75 -24.95 15.65
CA TYR A 529 29.67 -26.19 16.43
C TYR A 529 30.80 -27.21 16.15
N GLY A 530 31.59 -27.01 15.10
CA GLY A 530 32.81 -27.74 14.83
C GLY A 530 32.65 -29.21 14.41
N ASN A 531 31.49 -29.67 13.97
CA ASN A 531 31.30 -31.04 13.48
C ASN A 531 31.60 -31.14 11.98
N VAL A 532 32.81 -31.60 11.66
CA VAL A 532 33.30 -31.65 10.27
C VAL A 532 32.46 -32.51 9.34
N ASN A 533 31.88 -33.59 9.82
CA ASN A 533 31.04 -34.45 8.97
C ASN A 533 29.78 -33.73 8.47
N TRP A 534 29.22 -32.87 9.30
CA TRP A 534 28.09 -32.02 8.92
C TRP A 534 28.53 -30.92 7.95
N ILE A 535 29.67 -30.26 8.24
CA ILE A 535 30.24 -29.23 7.39
C ILE A 535 30.50 -29.76 5.99
N GLU A 536 31.10 -30.99 5.88
CA GLU A 536 31.37 -31.63 4.60
C GLU A 536 30.07 -31.85 3.79
N LYS A 537 29.04 -32.45 4.37
CA LYS A 537 27.76 -32.74 3.68
C LYS A 537 27.03 -31.46 3.24
N VAL A 538 26.97 -30.48 4.12
CA VAL A 538 26.27 -29.21 3.84
C VAL A 538 27.06 -28.37 2.83
N ALA A 539 28.39 -28.36 2.92
CA ALA A 539 29.24 -27.66 1.97
C ALA A 539 29.16 -28.27 0.56
N GLU A 540 29.17 -29.60 0.44
CA GLU A 540 28.98 -30.28 -0.84
C GLU A 540 27.67 -29.89 -1.50
N ARG A 541 26.56 -29.84 -0.73
CA ARG A 541 25.25 -29.45 -1.26
C ARG A 541 25.20 -28.01 -1.69
N LEU A 542 25.83 -27.11 -0.94
CA LEU A 542 25.91 -25.70 -1.29
C LEU A 542 26.77 -25.46 -2.53
N MET A 543 27.88 -26.19 -2.67
CA MET A 543 28.73 -26.15 -3.88
C MET A 543 28.00 -26.64 -5.14
N GLU A 544 27.05 -27.58 -5.00
CA GLU A 544 26.20 -28.02 -6.12
C GLU A 544 25.21 -26.93 -6.53
N LEU A 545 24.63 -26.20 -5.56
CA LEU A 545 23.65 -25.14 -5.81
C LEU A 545 24.31 -23.84 -6.30
N GLU A 546 25.44 -23.46 -5.70
CA GLU A 546 26.19 -22.25 -6.01
C GLU A 546 27.70 -22.54 -6.21
N PRO A 547 28.11 -23.05 -7.39
CA PRO A 547 29.50 -23.43 -7.64
C PRO A 547 30.51 -22.28 -7.56
N HIS A 548 30.02 -21.03 -7.68
CA HIS A 548 30.86 -19.82 -7.70
C HIS A 548 30.96 -19.11 -6.33
N SER A 549 30.28 -19.62 -5.30
CA SER A 549 30.35 -19.08 -3.95
C SER A 549 31.66 -19.51 -3.27
N SER A 550 32.40 -18.56 -2.71
CA SER A 550 33.64 -18.85 -1.96
C SER A 550 33.38 -19.35 -0.53
N LEU A 551 32.19 -19.08 0.01
CA LEU A 551 31.82 -19.34 1.39
C LEU A 551 31.96 -20.81 1.83
N PRO A 552 31.43 -21.83 1.09
CA PRO A 552 31.55 -23.21 1.50
C PRO A 552 33.00 -23.70 1.57
N TYR A 553 33.84 -23.23 0.63
CA TYR A 553 35.26 -23.55 0.63
C TYR A 553 36.00 -22.95 1.83
N LEU A 554 35.68 -21.70 2.21
CA LEU A 554 36.28 -21.02 3.35
C LEU A 554 35.96 -21.71 4.68
N ILE A 555 34.67 -22.00 4.92
CA ILE A 555 34.22 -22.66 6.15
C ILE A 555 34.81 -24.08 6.25
N LEU A 556 34.82 -24.82 5.14
CA LEU A 556 35.40 -26.15 5.10
C LEU A 556 36.92 -26.13 5.35
N ALA A 557 37.63 -25.16 4.75
CA ALA A 557 39.06 -25.00 4.97
C ALA A 557 39.38 -24.69 6.44
N ASN A 558 38.63 -23.73 7.05
CA ASN A 558 38.78 -23.38 8.46
C ASN A 558 38.50 -24.57 9.39
N ALA A 559 37.46 -25.37 9.10
CA ALA A 559 37.14 -26.58 9.88
C ALA A 559 38.23 -27.65 9.81
N TYR A 560 38.85 -27.83 8.66
CA TYR A 560 39.99 -28.72 8.51
C TYR A 560 41.26 -28.17 9.17
N GLU A 561 41.50 -26.85 9.12
CA GLU A 561 42.63 -26.19 9.75
C GLU A 561 42.59 -26.34 11.28
N GLN A 562 41.44 -26.13 11.91
CA GLN A 562 41.23 -26.33 13.35
C GLN A 562 41.51 -27.77 13.81
N ARG A 563 41.39 -28.75 12.91
CA ARG A 563 41.65 -30.18 13.20
C ARG A 563 43.00 -30.67 12.71
N GLY A 564 43.84 -29.80 12.19
CA GLY A 564 45.19 -30.12 11.71
C GLY A 564 45.21 -30.96 10.42
N ARG A 565 44.10 -31.03 9.64
CA ARG A 565 44.02 -31.77 8.37
C ARG A 565 44.58 -30.93 7.19
N TRP A 566 45.84 -30.58 7.24
CA TRP A 566 46.50 -29.65 6.31
C TRP A 566 46.41 -30.03 4.84
N GLU A 567 46.49 -31.33 4.50
CA GLU A 567 46.32 -31.80 3.12
C GLU A 567 44.94 -31.47 2.54
N SER A 568 43.89 -31.63 3.36
CA SER A 568 42.51 -31.27 2.98
C SER A 568 42.36 -29.74 2.82
N VAL A 569 42.98 -28.95 3.66
CA VAL A 569 42.99 -27.46 3.54
C VAL A 569 43.62 -27.05 2.20
N VAL A 570 44.76 -27.60 1.83
CA VAL A 570 45.44 -27.27 0.56
C VAL A 570 44.56 -27.64 -0.64
N ARG A 571 43.90 -28.82 -0.58
CA ARG A 571 42.98 -29.27 -1.65
C ARG A 571 41.81 -28.34 -1.82
N VAL A 572 41.08 -28.00 -0.74
CA VAL A 572 39.91 -27.14 -0.76
C VAL A 572 40.25 -25.70 -1.22
N ARG A 573 41.36 -25.13 -0.75
CA ARG A 573 41.83 -23.83 -1.21
C ARG A 573 42.22 -23.83 -2.69
N LYS A 574 42.75 -24.92 -3.20
CA LYS A 574 43.09 -25.08 -4.63
C LYS A 574 41.82 -25.15 -5.50
N GLU A 575 40.79 -25.81 -5.03
CA GLU A 575 39.49 -25.88 -5.71
C GLU A 575 38.78 -24.50 -5.66
N MET A 576 38.79 -23.83 -4.53
CA MET A 576 38.26 -22.46 -4.38
C MET A 576 38.88 -21.50 -5.42
N ASN A 577 40.20 -21.52 -5.56
CA ASN A 577 40.89 -20.66 -6.53
C ASN A 577 40.55 -20.97 -8.00
N LYS A 578 40.06 -22.18 -8.29
CA LYS A 578 39.63 -22.57 -9.65
C LYS A 578 38.19 -22.16 -9.95
N MET A 579 37.28 -22.26 -8.96
CA MET A 579 35.85 -22.13 -9.15
C MET A 579 35.31 -20.74 -8.78
N ALA A 580 35.92 -20.03 -7.83
CA ALA A 580 35.51 -18.72 -7.38
C ALA A 580 36.49 -17.62 -7.90
N PRO A 581 36.20 -16.95 -9.01
CA PRO A 581 37.04 -15.88 -9.49
C PRO A 581 36.82 -14.63 -8.64
N LYS A 582 37.84 -14.26 -7.89
CA LYS A 582 38.03 -13.03 -7.10
C LYS A 582 37.00 -12.74 -6.00
N GLU A 583 37.57 -12.65 -4.81
CA GLU A 583 36.94 -12.21 -3.57
C GLU A 583 35.94 -11.07 -3.79
N VAL A 584 34.70 -11.28 -3.40
CA VAL A 584 33.85 -10.17 -2.99
C VAL A 584 34.48 -9.64 -1.71
N VAL A 585 35.06 -8.46 -1.79
CA VAL A 585 35.68 -7.81 -0.64
C VAL A 585 34.55 -7.40 0.28
N ASP A 586 34.43 -8.07 1.43
CA ASP A 586 33.49 -7.68 2.48
C ASP A 586 33.89 -6.28 2.96
N CYS A 587 33.03 -5.30 2.74
CA CYS A 587 33.22 -3.93 3.17
C CYS A 587 32.41 -3.66 4.43
N SER A 588 33.07 -3.13 5.45
CA SER A 588 32.43 -2.51 6.61
C SER A 588 32.49 -0.99 6.50
N TRP A 589 31.48 -0.29 6.99
CA TRP A 589 31.37 1.16 6.89
C TRP A 589 30.98 1.77 8.24
N ILE A 590 31.56 2.93 8.52
CA ILE A 590 31.23 3.72 9.71
C ILE A 590 30.96 5.17 9.30
N GLY A 591 29.91 5.75 9.82
CA GLY A 591 29.59 7.17 9.63
C GLY A 591 30.18 8.02 10.73
N ILE A 592 31.07 8.95 10.39
CA ILE A 592 31.63 9.92 11.33
C ILE A 592 31.44 11.33 10.76
N LYS A 593 30.71 12.19 11.48
CA LYS A 593 30.49 13.60 11.12
C LYS A 593 30.16 13.83 9.64
N CYS A 594 29.07 13.26 9.17
CA CYS A 594 28.58 13.39 7.79
C CYS A 594 29.49 12.81 6.69
N ARG A 595 30.42 11.93 7.03
CA ARG A 595 31.22 11.18 6.08
C ARG A 595 31.11 9.69 6.38
N VAL A 596 30.84 8.90 5.32
CA VAL A 596 30.84 7.45 5.39
C VAL A 596 32.26 6.97 5.01
N LEU A 597 32.88 6.24 5.92
CA LEU A 597 34.16 5.58 5.67
C LEU A 597 33.93 4.10 5.44
N SER A 598 34.37 3.57 4.30
CA SER A 598 34.29 2.14 3.99
C SER A 598 35.66 1.47 4.28
N PHE A 599 35.57 0.27 4.87
CA PHE A 599 36.74 -0.56 5.18
C PHE A 599 36.60 -1.88 4.45
N GLU A 600 37.60 -2.24 3.66
CA GLU A 600 37.66 -3.56 3.01
C GLU A 600 38.46 -4.54 3.90
N ALA A 601 37.97 -5.76 4.03
CA ALA A 601 38.66 -6.81 4.75
C ALA A 601 40.03 -7.06 4.08
N LYS A 602 41.15 -6.71 4.74
CA LYS A 602 42.55 -6.77 4.31
C LYS A 602 43.17 -5.46 3.80
N GLN A 603 42.49 -4.35 3.70
CA GLN A 603 43.15 -3.06 3.47
C GLN A 603 43.58 -2.44 4.80
N MET A 604 44.86 -2.58 5.12
CA MET A 604 45.50 -1.85 6.23
C MET A 604 45.78 -0.39 5.89
N ILE A 605 45.10 0.22 4.93
CA ILE A 605 45.42 1.58 4.47
C ILE A 605 44.38 2.58 4.99
N HIS A 606 44.87 3.40 5.83
CA HIS A 606 44.36 4.48 6.62
C HIS A 606 43.65 5.60 5.86
N TYR A 607 42.33 5.66 6.02
CA TYR A 607 41.61 6.93 5.97
C TYR A 607 41.21 7.29 7.42
N GLY A 608 42.02 8.13 8.09
CA GLY A 608 41.64 8.66 9.40
C GLY A 608 42.66 8.47 10.54
N GLY A 609 43.80 7.82 10.31
CA GLY A 609 44.88 7.73 11.28
C GLY A 609 44.62 6.90 12.53
N LYS A 610 45.57 6.85 13.45
CA LYS A 610 45.57 6.09 14.71
C LYS A 610 44.31 6.32 15.58
N ASN A 611 43.61 7.43 15.41
CA ASN A 611 42.44 7.81 16.22
C ASN A 611 41.20 6.99 15.94
N VAL A 612 41.02 6.44 14.72
CA VAL A 612 39.85 5.60 14.40
C VAL A 612 40.00 4.21 14.99
N TYR A 613 41.21 3.67 14.99
CA TYR A 613 41.48 2.38 15.60
C TYR A 613 41.40 2.41 17.12
N SER A 614 41.81 3.51 17.76
CA SER A 614 41.67 3.67 19.21
C SER A 614 40.18 3.81 19.61
N VAL A 615 39.34 4.40 18.80
CA VAL A 615 37.87 4.47 19.04
C VAL A 615 37.21 3.11 18.83
N LEU A 616 37.62 2.37 17.79
CA LEU A 616 37.15 1.01 17.56
C LEU A 616 37.58 0.05 18.68
N GLU A 617 38.81 0.18 19.16
CA GLU A 617 39.35 -0.61 20.27
C GLU A 617 38.64 -0.29 21.61
N LEU A 618 38.28 0.98 21.82
CA LEU A 618 37.47 1.41 22.97
C LEU A 618 36.04 0.86 22.87
N LEU A 619 35.39 0.95 21.72
CA LEU A 619 34.05 0.40 21.49
C LEU A 619 34.02 -1.12 21.63
N MET A 620 35.06 -1.82 21.13
CA MET A 620 35.16 -3.26 21.31
C MET A 620 35.38 -3.64 22.78
N ARG A 621 36.18 -2.86 23.56
CA ARG A 621 36.30 -3.06 25.00
C ARG A 621 35.01 -2.84 25.74
N GLU A 622 34.27 -1.76 25.47
CA GLU A 622 32.96 -1.50 26.08
C GLU A 622 31.95 -2.62 25.75
N MET A 623 31.92 -3.10 24.50
CA MET A 623 31.06 -4.23 24.12
C MET A 623 31.46 -5.56 24.81
N TRP A 624 32.72 -5.76 25.16
CA TRP A 624 33.18 -6.94 25.89
C TRP A 624 32.89 -6.82 27.37
N ASP A 625 33.10 -5.64 27.96
CA ASP A 625 32.81 -5.37 29.39
C ASP A 625 31.30 -5.42 29.71
N GLU A 626 30.42 -5.04 28.76
CA GLU A 626 28.97 -5.22 28.92
C GLU A 626 28.56 -6.71 28.86
N ASN A 627 29.20 -7.53 28.04
CA ASN A 627 28.88 -8.96 27.98
C ASN A 627 29.31 -9.73 29.26
N ASP A 628 30.39 -9.32 29.92
CA ASP A 628 30.80 -9.95 31.20
C ASP A 628 29.91 -9.55 32.39
N SER A 629 29.12 -8.49 32.29
CA SER A 629 28.18 -8.08 33.35
C SER A 629 26.84 -8.84 33.31
N TYR A 630 26.55 -9.62 32.25
CA TYR A 630 25.36 -10.46 32.14
C TYR A 630 25.58 -11.93 32.55
N PHE A 631 26.82 -12.31 32.91
CA PHE A 631 27.14 -13.69 33.34
C PHE A 631 27.61 -13.79 34.78
N ASN A 632 27.36 -12.75 35.65
CA ASN A 632 27.54 -12.85 37.08
C ASN A 632 26.22 -12.65 37.83
#